data_778e05304ad3d72eb626da2bc672d14b
#
_entry.id   778e05304ad3d72eb626da2bc672d14b
#
_cell.length_a   1.000
_cell.length_b   1.000
_cell.length_c   1.000
_cell.angle_alpha   90.00
_cell.angle_beta   90.00
_cell.angle_gamma   90.00
#
_symmetry.space_group_name_H-M   'P 1'
#
loop_
_entity.id
_entity.type
_entity.pdbx_description
1 polymer ?
#
loop_
_entity_poly.entity_id
_entity_poly.type
_entity_poly.pdbx_seq_one_letter_code
_entity_poly.pdbx_strand_id
1 'polypeptide(L)'
;MIKMNTIIKYAGFVLILSLLSLKSLSQEYAIGADLSFLKSSEDKGYVFKENNEAKPGLKIFSDHGYNWIRLRLFHTPTDLPNSLDYTISLAKSAKNAGMKFLLDYHYSDTWADPGKQFIPGAWNGMTHKQLVKAIFDYSKETIIAFRKAGVMPDMVQIGNEVINGMLWPDGRIPDNWNNFAELVQAGINGVNAGCDTLNRPDIMIHIDQGGNKNRTRYFFDKFNSYGIDYDYIGQSYYPWWHGSLLDLRENMIFMAETYKKPIILVEVAYCSSPTEYRKKPAPYPETPEGQREFLDEVNKVVLSTPNNLGAGIFWWEPATTSGGIGSRDFFDEKGNVLPVITVFDKYTRH
;
A
#
# COMPACT_ATOMS: atom_id res chain seq x y z
N MET A 1 22.88 -60.63 6.91
CA MET A 1 21.52 -60.14 6.54
C MET A 1 21.04 -58.98 7.42
N ILE A 2 21.93 -58.14 8.00
CA ILE A 2 21.58 -57.05 8.95
C ILE A 2 21.96 -55.64 8.39
N LYS A 3 22.58 -55.51 7.23
CA LYS A 3 23.03 -54.20 6.72
C LYS A 3 22.09 -53.51 5.69
N MET A 4 21.06 -54.21 5.22
CA MET A 4 20.21 -53.63 4.15
C MET A 4 19.00 -52.83 4.70
N ASN A 5 18.49 -53.18 5.88
CA ASN A 5 17.32 -52.49 6.48
C ASN A 5 17.68 -51.12 7.09
N THR A 6 18.95 -50.86 7.43
CA THR A 6 19.37 -49.59 8.01
C THR A 6 19.55 -48.52 6.93
N ILE A 7 20.02 -48.89 5.73
CA ILE A 7 20.21 -47.96 4.61
C ILE A 7 18.86 -47.45 4.08
N ILE A 8 17.84 -48.31 4.06
CA ILE A 8 16.49 -47.92 3.59
C ILE A 8 15.81 -46.91 4.56
N LYS A 9 16.06 -47.03 5.87
CA LYS A 9 15.53 -46.09 6.86
C LYS A 9 16.16 -44.68 6.77
N TYR A 10 17.46 -44.59 6.48
CA TYR A 10 18.14 -43.31 6.30
C TYR A 10 17.82 -42.66 4.95
N ALA A 11 17.65 -43.42 3.89
CA ALA A 11 17.24 -42.87 2.58
C ALA A 11 15.81 -42.30 2.62
N GLY A 12 14.88 -42.95 3.34
CA GLY A 12 13.52 -42.43 3.55
C GLY A 12 13.46 -41.14 4.38
N PHE A 13 14.33 -41.02 5.38
CA PHE A 13 14.39 -39.83 6.25
C PHE A 13 15.00 -38.60 5.52
N VAL A 14 16.00 -38.81 4.68
CA VAL A 14 16.61 -37.75 3.85
C VAL A 14 15.65 -37.28 2.76
N LEU A 15 14.84 -38.18 2.16
CA LEU A 15 13.85 -37.83 1.16
C LEU A 15 12.66 -37.03 1.72
N ILE A 16 12.26 -37.29 2.96
CA ILE A 16 11.19 -36.53 3.65
C ILE A 16 11.68 -35.12 4.05
N LEU A 17 12.96 -35.00 4.47
CA LEU A 17 13.55 -33.67 4.78
C LEU A 17 13.75 -32.80 3.52
N SER A 18 14.02 -33.43 2.35
CA SER A 18 14.20 -32.66 1.09
C SER A 18 12.85 -32.21 0.49
N LEU A 19 11.72 -32.81 0.86
CA LEU A 19 10.39 -32.40 0.41
C LEU A 19 9.78 -31.28 1.28
N LEU A 20 10.35 -30.99 2.46
CA LEU A 20 9.91 -29.90 3.33
C LEU A 20 10.60 -28.56 3.02
N SER A 21 11.59 -28.51 2.15
CA SER A 21 12.38 -27.32 1.87
C SER A 21 12.06 -26.61 0.53
N LEU A 22 10.96 -26.96 -0.15
CA LEU A 22 10.57 -26.34 -1.43
C LEU A 22 9.19 -25.67 -1.39
N LYS A 23 8.90 -24.94 -0.32
CA LYS A 23 7.95 -23.83 -0.42
C LYS A 23 8.70 -22.51 -0.32
N SER A 24 9.56 -22.21 -1.27
CA SER A 24 9.73 -20.83 -1.70
C SER A 24 8.42 -20.48 -2.42
N LEU A 25 7.41 -20.07 -1.66
CA LEU A 25 6.29 -19.34 -2.22
C LEU A 25 6.94 -18.08 -2.83
N SER A 26 7.12 -18.07 -4.15
CA SER A 26 7.43 -16.83 -4.85
C SER A 26 6.42 -15.80 -4.36
N GLN A 27 6.91 -14.74 -3.72
CA GLN A 27 6.07 -13.65 -3.28
C GLN A 27 5.28 -13.16 -4.50
N GLU A 28 3.94 -13.16 -4.39
CA GLU A 28 3.08 -12.68 -5.45
C GLU A 28 3.33 -11.19 -5.66
N TYR A 29 3.59 -10.79 -6.90
CA TYR A 29 3.76 -9.39 -7.25
C TYR A 29 2.43 -8.65 -7.13
N ALA A 30 2.38 -7.59 -6.31
CA ALA A 30 1.17 -6.82 -6.11
C ALA A 30 0.98 -5.80 -7.25
N ILE A 31 -0.04 -6.01 -8.06
CA ILE A 31 -0.52 -5.06 -9.07
C ILE A 31 -1.76 -4.40 -8.46
N GLY A 32 -1.58 -3.20 -7.94
CA GLY A 32 -2.58 -2.57 -7.09
C GLY A 32 -3.03 -1.19 -7.57
N ALA A 33 -4.16 -0.78 -7.02
CA ALA A 33 -4.67 0.58 -7.13
C ALA A 33 -5.32 1.01 -5.80
N ASP A 34 -5.12 2.26 -5.41
CA ASP A 34 -5.92 2.85 -4.33
C ASP A 34 -7.30 3.20 -4.89
N LEU A 35 -8.29 2.40 -4.53
CA LEU A 35 -9.65 2.53 -5.01
C LEU A 35 -10.60 3.07 -3.93
N SER A 36 -10.06 3.82 -2.96
CA SER A 36 -10.82 4.28 -1.80
C SER A 36 -12.01 5.16 -2.16
N PHE A 37 -12.03 5.82 -3.32
CA PHE A 37 -13.17 6.61 -3.79
C PHE A 37 -14.08 5.91 -4.81
N LEU A 38 -13.70 4.72 -5.29
CA LEU A 38 -14.46 4.03 -6.34
C LEU A 38 -15.95 3.91 -6.00
N LYS A 39 -16.26 3.34 -4.83
CA LYS A 39 -17.66 3.18 -4.39
C LYS A 39 -18.37 4.52 -4.27
N SER A 40 -17.71 5.56 -3.74
CA SER A 40 -18.30 6.91 -3.64
C SER A 40 -18.61 7.50 -5.02
N SER A 41 -17.78 7.23 -6.02
CA SER A 41 -18.03 7.66 -7.40
C SER A 41 -19.23 6.92 -7.99
N GLU A 42 -19.31 5.60 -7.83
CA GLU A 42 -20.45 4.79 -8.27
C GLU A 42 -21.76 5.18 -7.55
N ASP A 43 -21.72 5.39 -6.22
CA ASP A 43 -22.88 5.83 -5.43
C ASP A 43 -23.41 7.21 -5.86
N LYS A 44 -22.55 8.08 -6.41
CA LYS A 44 -22.91 9.38 -7.00
C LYS A 44 -23.41 9.26 -8.44
N GLY A 45 -23.50 8.05 -8.97
CA GLY A 45 -24.02 7.79 -10.31
C GLY A 45 -22.97 7.88 -11.43
N TYR A 46 -21.67 7.93 -11.09
CA TYR A 46 -20.63 7.86 -12.12
C TYR A 46 -20.58 6.46 -12.73
N VAL A 47 -20.53 6.39 -14.05
CA VAL A 47 -20.56 5.15 -14.81
C VAL A 47 -19.19 4.92 -15.45
N PHE A 48 -18.45 3.95 -14.93
CA PHE A 48 -17.21 3.47 -15.54
C PHE A 48 -17.53 2.66 -16.80
N LYS A 49 -16.68 2.76 -17.81
CA LYS A 49 -16.88 2.14 -19.13
C LYS A 49 -15.60 1.57 -19.68
N GLU A 50 -15.75 0.49 -20.40
CA GLU A 50 -14.72 -0.08 -21.26
C GLU A 50 -15.34 -0.30 -22.66
N ASN A 51 -14.64 0.13 -23.71
CA ASN A 51 -15.13 0.09 -25.10
C ASN A 51 -16.52 0.78 -25.27
N ASN A 52 -16.76 1.86 -24.53
CA ASN A 52 -18.04 2.60 -24.45
C ASN A 52 -19.21 1.82 -23.80
N GLU A 53 -18.97 0.64 -23.23
CA GLU A 53 -19.96 -0.14 -22.51
C GLU A 53 -19.79 0.04 -21.00
N ALA A 54 -20.90 0.20 -20.27
CA ALA A 54 -20.90 0.33 -18.82
C ALA A 54 -20.40 -0.97 -18.17
N LYS A 55 -19.45 -0.84 -17.23
CA LYS A 55 -18.85 -1.98 -16.52
C LYS A 55 -18.48 -1.56 -15.09
N PRO A 56 -18.73 -2.41 -14.07
CA PRO A 56 -18.30 -2.09 -12.70
C PRO A 56 -16.82 -1.77 -12.63
N GLY A 57 -16.44 -0.71 -11.91
CA GLY A 57 -15.04 -0.27 -11.85
C GLY A 57 -14.09 -1.36 -11.38
N LEU A 58 -14.39 -2.09 -10.28
CA LEU A 58 -13.57 -3.22 -9.82
C LEU A 58 -13.37 -4.30 -10.89
N LYS A 59 -14.40 -4.54 -11.71
CA LYS A 59 -14.33 -5.53 -12.80
C LYS A 59 -13.35 -5.09 -13.89
N ILE A 60 -13.32 -3.79 -14.23
CA ILE A 60 -12.35 -3.24 -15.20
C ILE A 60 -10.93 -3.50 -14.69
N PHE A 61 -10.63 -3.13 -13.43
CA PHE A 61 -9.30 -3.35 -12.87
C PHE A 61 -8.93 -4.84 -12.84
N SER A 62 -9.82 -5.71 -12.37
CA SER A 62 -9.53 -7.15 -12.29
C SER A 62 -9.30 -7.80 -13.65
N ASP A 63 -10.01 -7.35 -14.70
CA ASP A 63 -9.83 -7.87 -16.05
C ASP A 63 -8.49 -7.49 -16.68
N HIS A 64 -7.86 -6.42 -16.18
CA HIS A 64 -6.53 -5.97 -16.57
C HIS A 64 -5.42 -6.41 -15.59
N GLY A 65 -5.68 -7.46 -14.81
CA GLY A 65 -4.67 -8.12 -13.98
C GLY A 65 -4.37 -7.44 -12.65
N TYR A 66 -5.15 -6.42 -12.25
CA TYR A 66 -5.03 -5.88 -10.90
C TYR A 66 -5.54 -6.90 -9.90
N ASN A 67 -4.65 -7.31 -8.99
CA ASN A 67 -4.91 -8.36 -7.99
C ASN A 67 -4.98 -7.81 -6.56
N TRP A 68 -4.70 -6.52 -6.37
CA TRP A 68 -4.76 -5.82 -5.11
C TRP A 68 -5.49 -4.49 -5.20
N ILE A 69 -6.14 -4.10 -4.09
CA ILE A 69 -6.59 -2.72 -3.87
C ILE A 69 -5.99 -2.17 -2.57
N ARG A 70 -5.81 -0.85 -2.49
CA ARG A 70 -5.51 -0.14 -1.25
C ARG A 70 -6.74 0.62 -0.82
N LEU A 71 -7.05 0.57 0.47
CA LEU A 71 -8.21 1.21 1.07
C LEU A 71 -7.78 2.02 2.29
N ARG A 72 -8.00 3.33 2.22
CA ARG A 72 -7.80 4.24 3.36
C ARG A 72 -8.87 4.05 4.41
N LEU A 73 -8.46 4.24 5.66
CA LEU A 73 -9.35 4.30 6.81
C LEU A 73 -9.05 5.56 7.65
N PHE A 74 -10.02 6.46 7.71
CA PHE A 74 -10.02 7.57 8.66
C PHE A 74 -10.73 7.17 9.95
N HIS A 75 -10.40 7.86 11.07
CA HIS A 75 -10.97 7.54 12.38
C HIS A 75 -12.46 7.90 12.44
N THR A 76 -12.78 9.15 12.26
CA THR A 76 -14.18 9.67 12.28
C THR A 76 -14.33 10.75 11.19
N PRO A 77 -14.32 10.35 9.90
CA PRO A 77 -14.42 11.32 8.82
C PRO A 77 -15.81 11.98 8.78
N THR A 78 -15.86 13.27 8.46
CA THR A 78 -17.09 14.04 8.27
C THR A 78 -17.41 14.28 6.81
N ASP A 79 -16.40 14.67 6.04
CA ASP A 79 -16.55 15.08 4.63
C ASP A 79 -16.05 14.05 3.61
N LEU A 80 -15.41 12.98 4.10
CA LEU A 80 -14.80 11.93 3.28
C LEU A 80 -15.49 10.59 3.55
N PRO A 81 -15.62 9.72 2.54
CA PRO A 81 -16.38 8.47 2.68
C PRO A 81 -15.69 7.39 3.52
N ASN A 82 -14.38 7.49 3.73
CA ASN A 82 -13.49 6.42 4.21
C ASN A 82 -13.67 6.09 5.71
N SER A 83 -14.92 5.93 6.18
CA SER A 83 -15.28 5.38 7.48
C SER A 83 -15.09 3.86 7.51
N LEU A 84 -15.11 3.25 8.71
CA LEU A 84 -14.96 1.80 8.86
C LEU A 84 -16.00 1.00 8.06
N ASP A 85 -17.29 1.38 8.14
CA ASP A 85 -18.37 0.67 7.43
C ASP A 85 -18.22 0.78 5.91
N TYR A 86 -17.87 1.96 5.41
CA TYR A 86 -17.60 2.19 4.00
C TYR A 86 -16.43 1.32 3.53
N THR A 87 -15.32 1.32 4.27
CA THR A 87 -14.12 0.56 3.93
C THR A 87 -14.38 -0.94 3.96
N ILE A 88 -15.12 -1.46 4.96
CA ILE A 88 -15.57 -2.86 5.01
C ILE A 88 -16.43 -3.23 3.80
N SER A 89 -17.36 -2.35 3.41
CA SER A 89 -18.22 -2.59 2.24
C SER A 89 -17.41 -2.74 0.95
N LEU A 90 -16.44 -1.85 0.74
CA LEU A 90 -15.58 -1.90 -0.45
C LEU A 90 -14.61 -3.10 -0.40
N ALA A 91 -14.06 -3.43 0.76
CA ALA A 91 -13.25 -4.62 0.97
C ALA A 91 -14.00 -5.92 0.63
N LYS A 92 -15.29 -6.02 0.98
CA LYS A 92 -16.14 -7.15 0.58
C LYS A 92 -16.27 -7.27 -0.93
N SER A 93 -16.49 -6.15 -1.61
CA SER A 93 -16.58 -6.14 -3.08
C SER A 93 -15.27 -6.58 -3.73
N ALA A 94 -14.13 -6.12 -3.21
CA ALA A 94 -12.81 -6.51 -3.70
C ALA A 94 -12.52 -8.00 -3.49
N LYS A 95 -12.77 -8.53 -2.28
CA LYS A 95 -12.60 -9.97 -1.99
C LYS A 95 -13.50 -10.83 -2.86
N ASN A 96 -14.73 -10.41 -3.11
CA ASN A 96 -15.65 -11.12 -4.02
C ASN A 96 -15.17 -11.09 -5.49
N ALA A 97 -14.42 -10.06 -5.87
CA ALA A 97 -13.74 -9.97 -7.17
C ALA A 97 -12.41 -10.75 -7.21
N GLY A 98 -12.05 -11.48 -6.15
CA GLY A 98 -10.80 -12.25 -6.05
C GLY A 98 -9.55 -11.42 -5.74
N MET A 99 -9.71 -10.14 -5.38
CA MET A 99 -8.60 -9.25 -5.07
C MET A 99 -8.21 -9.32 -3.59
N LYS A 100 -6.94 -9.11 -3.32
CA LYS A 100 -6.41 -8.84 -1.98
C LYS A 100 -6.55 -7.36 -1.65
N PHE A 101 -6.46 -6.98 -0.37
CA PHE A 101 -6.42 -5.57 -0.02
C PHE A 101 -5.43 -5.21 1.09
N LEU A 102 -4.85 -4.02 0.91
CA LEU A 102 -4.02 -3.30 1.86
C LEU A 102 -4.92 -2.29 2.59
N LEU A 103 -5.02 -2.41 3.92
CA LEU A 103 -5.68 -1.43 4.77
C LEU A 103 -4.69 -0.34 5.17
N ASP A 104 -5.00 0.92 4.84
CA ASP A 104 -4.19 2.08 5.14
C ASP A 104 -4.77 2.90 6.29
N TYR A 105 -4.17 2.79 7.49
CA TYR A 105 -4.56 3.61 8.63
C TYR A 105 -3.98 5.01 8.55
N HIS A 106 -4.81 6.03 8.42
CA HIS A 106 -4.37 7.41 8.56
C HIS A 106 -4.25 7.87 10.02
N TYR A 107 -4.91 7.21 10.97
CA TYR A 107 -5.02 7.63 12.37
C TYR A 107 -5.38 9.11 12.52
N SER A 108 -6.27 9.58 11.67
CA SER A 108 -6.76 10.94 11.57
C SER A 108 -8.21 10.93 11.09
N ASP A 109 -8.96 12.00 11.29
CA ASP A 109 -10.31 12.16 10.74
C ASP A 109 -10.27 12.62 9.27
N THR A 110 -9.10 12.97 8.76
CA THR A 110 -8.85 13.47 7.42
C THR A 110 -7.48 12.99 6.91
N TRP A 111 -7.06 13.49 5.76
CA TRP A 111 -5.77 13.20 5.15
C TRP A 111 -4.61 13.42 6.12
N ALA A 112 -3.81 12.38 6.31
CA ALA A 112 -2.49 12.42 6.90
C ALA A 112 -1.44 12.34 5.78
N ASP A 113 -0.48 13.25 5.78
CA ASP A 113 0.60 13.33 4.80
C ASP A 113 1.85 13.98 5.43
N PRO A 114 2.99 14.10 4.71
CA PRO A 114 4.21 14.66 5.29
C PRO A 114 4.10 16.08 5.84
N GLY A 115 3.08 16.83 5.44
CA GLY A 115 2.81 18.19 5.90
C GLY A 115 1.80 18.29 7.03
N LYS A 116 1.05 17.21 7.31
CA LYS A 116 0.00 17.20 8.33
C LYS A 116 -0.28 15.78 8.83
N GLN A 117 -0.30 15.61 10.13
CA GLN A 117 -0.55 14.36 10.83
C GLN A 117 -1.44 14.64 12.05
N PHE A 118 -2.67 15.11 11.80
CA PHE A 118 -3.56 15.57 12.85
C PHE A 118 -4.06 14.42 13.72
N ILE A 119 -4.10 14.66 15.03
CA ILE A 119 -4.76 13.77 15.99
C ILE A 119 -6.27 13.77 15.70
N PRO A 120 -6.95 12.61 15.69
CA PRO A 120 -8.42 12.55 15.61
C PRO A 120 -9.08 13.40 16.68
N GLY A 121 -10.18 14.07 16.35
CA GLY A 121 -10.90 14.92 17.28
C GLY A 121 -11.29 14.21 18.58
N ALA A 122 -11.65 12.93 18.50
CA ALA A 122 -11.96 12.08 19.66
C ALA A 122 -10.76 11.84 20.60
N TRP A 123 -9.53 12.08 20.15
CA TRP A 123 -8.30 11.89 20.94
C TRP A 123 -7.65 13.20 21.36
N ASN A 124 -8.26 14.33 21.06
CA ASN A 124 -7.76 15.65 21.46
C ASN A 124 -7.59 15.76 22.97
N GLY A 125 -6.44 16.30 23.40
CA GLY A 125 -6.10 16.49 24.80
C GLY A 125 -5.63 15.24 25.55
N MET A 126 -5.51 14.09 24.85
CA MET A 126 -4.94 12.89 25.43
C MET A 126 -3.44 13.05 25.68
N THR A 127 -2.96 12.52 26.79
CA THR A 127 -1.53 12.36 27.06
C THR A 127 -0.93 11.29 26.15
N HIS A 128 0.40 11.27 25.98
CA HIS A 128 1.10 10.25 25.20
C HIS A 128 0.64 8.81 25.55
N LYS A 129 0.61 8.48 26.83
CA LYS A 129 0.16 7.15 27.30
C LYS A 129 -1.27 6.82 26.87
N GLN A 130 -2.15 7.83 26.86
CA GLN A 130 -3.54 7.65 26.42
C GLN A 130 -3.60 7.47 24.89
N LEU A 131 -2.79 8.21 24.11
CA LEU A 131 -2.68 8.04 22.66
C LEU A 131 -2.16 6.65 22.26
N VAL A 132 -1.12 6.15 22.94
CA VAL A 132 -0.61 4.78 22.76
C VAL A 132 -1.73 3.74 22.97
N LYS A 133 -2.52 3.91 24.07
CA LYS A 133 -3.67 3.04 24.32
C LYS A 133 -4.76 3.20 23.25
N ALA A 134 -5.06 4.41 22.84
CA ALA A 134 -6.11 4.70 21.85
C ALA A 134 -5.79 4.08 20.48
N ILE A 135 -4.54 4.20 20.00
CA ILE A 135 -4.09 3.52 18.77
C ILE A 135 -4.22 2.02 18.90
N PHE A 136 -3.75 1.43 19.99
CA PHE A 136 -3.86 -0.01 20.22
C PHE A 136 -5.32 -0.48 20.16
N ASP A 137 -6.21 0.17 20.93
CA ASP A 137 -7.62 -0.19 20.99
C ASP A 137 -8.29 -0.02 19.61
N TYR A 138 -8.09 1.10 18.95
CA TYR A 138 -8.67 1.39 17.63
C TYR A 138 -8.22 0.38 16.58
N SER A 139 -6.91 0.10 16.50
CA SER A 139 -6.39 -0.88 15.54
C SER A 139 -6.94 -2.27 15.82
N LYS A 140 -7.01 -2.68 17.09
CA LYS A 140 -7.61 -3.96 17.51
C LYS A 140 -9.08 -4.07 17.14
N GLU A 141 -9.87 -3.04 17.47
CA GLU A 141 -11.32 -3.06 17.25
C GLU A 141 -11.67 -3.04 15.76
N THR A 142 -10.94 -2.27 14.95
CA THR A 142 -11.14 -2.24 13.49
C THR A 142 -10.79 -3.59 12.85
N ILE A 143 -9.69 -4.23 13.22
CA ILE A 143 -9.35 -5.58 12.72
C ILE A 143 -10.40 -6.61 13.14
N ILE A 144 -10.90 -6.55 14.38
CA ILE A 144 -12.02 -7.41 14.83
C ILE A 144 -13.27 -7.16 13.96
N ALA A 145 -13.56 -5.91 13.59
CA ALA A 145 -14.69 -5.58 12.73
C ALA A 145 -14.54 -6.17 11.32
N PHE A 146 -13.36 -6.04 10.69
CA PHE A 146 -13.05 -6.68 9.41
C PHE A 146 -13.16 -8.19 9.49
N ARG A 147 -12.65 -8.81 10.55
CA ARG A 147 -12.77 -10.26 10.79
C ARG A 147 -14.22 -10.71 10.93
N LYS A 148 -15.03 -10.02 11.74
CA LYS A 148 -16.46 -10.30 11.89
C LYS A 148 -17.23 -10.14 10.58
N ALA A 149 -16.80 -9.24 9.73
CA ALA A 149 -17.35 -9.02 8.40
C ALA A 149 -16.93 -10.10 7.38
N GLY A 150 -16.01 -10.99 7.73
CA GLY A 150 -15.47 -12.05 6.85
C GLY A 150 -14.47 -11.55 5.81
N VAL A 151 -13.87 -10.37 6.03
CA VAL A 151 -12.95 -9.71 5.07
C VAL A 151 -11.71 -9.18 5.78
N MET A 152 -10.81 -10.07 6.16
CA MET A 152 -9.53 -9.66 6.73
C MET A 152 -8.65 -8.96 5.69
N PRO A 153 -7.94 -7.87 6.06
CA PRO A 153 -6.87 -7.33 5.23
C PRO A 153 -5.76 -8.37 5.03
N ASP A 154 -5.15 -8.37 3.85
CA ASP A 154 -3.95 -9.17 3.58
C ASP A 154 -2.70 -8.44 4.06
N MET A 155 -2.73 -7.11 4.06
CA MET A 155 -1.66 -6.23 4.53
C MET A 155 -2.26 -5.01 5.24
N VAL A 156 -1.53 -4.46 6.21
CA VAL A 156 -1.92 -3.26 6.96
C VAL A 156 -0.77 -2.27 6.97
N GLN A 157 -1.06 -1.04 6.60
CA GLN A 157 -0.16 0.10 6.68
C GLN A 157 -0.40 0.85 7.98
N ILE A 158 0.64 1.00 8.81
CA ILE A 158 0.57 1.69 10.11
C ILE A 158 0.96 3.16 9.94
N GLY A 159 -0.04 4.00 9.79
CA GLY A 159 0.12 5.41 9.42
C GLY A 159 0.40 5.61 7.93
N ASN A 160 0.08 6.79 7.41
CA ASN A 160 0.32 7.19 6.03
C ASN A 160 1.44 8.22 5.93
N GLU A 161 2.43 7.98 5.06
CA GLU A 161 3.56 8.88 4.76
C GLU A 161 4.24 9.46 6.01
N VAL A 162 4.63 8.57 6.93
CA VAL A 162 5.10 8.93 8.29
C VAL A 162 6.54 9.44 8.36
N ILE A 163 7.10 9.98 7.27
CA ILE A 163 8.48 10.52 7.23
C ILE A 163 8.74 11.58 8.30
N ASN A 164 7.73 12.31 8.72
CA ASN A 164 7.78 13.32 9.76
C ASN A 164 7.03 12.89 11.04
N GLY A 165 6.79 11.57 11.21
CA GLY A 165 6.05 11.01 12.33
C GLY A 165 4.54 10.99 12.12
N MET A 166 3.77 10.78 13.18
CA MET A 166 2.30 10.74 13.16
C MET A 166 1.71 11.35 14.43
N LEU A 167 0.40 11.67 14.42
CA LEU A 167 -0.34 12.24 15.57
C LEU A 167 0.37 13.44 16.20
N TRP A 168 0.59 14.49 15.39
CA TRP A 168 1.28 15.69 15.86
C TRP A 168 0.50 16.49 16.89
N PRO A 169 1.21 17.09 17.90
CA PRO A 169 2.68 17.14 18.02
C PRO A 169 3.31 15.91 18.72
N ASP A 170 2.54 14.98 19.26
CA ASP A 170 3.02 13.92 20.16
C ASP A 170 4.09 13.00 19.50
N GLY A 171 3.79 12.44 18.36
CA GLY A 171 4.71 11.58 17.60
C GLY A 171 5.44 12.30 16.46
N ARG A 172 5.61 13.64 16.53
CA ARG A 172 6.31 14.39 15.50
C ARG A 172 7.82 14.18 15.58
N ILE A 173 8.43 13.75 14.49
CA ILE A 173 9.89 13.61 14.39
C ILE A 173 10.48 14.83 13.61
N PRO A 174 11.74 15.23 13.90
CA PRO A 174 12.75 14.47 14.67
C PRO A 174 12.66 14.57 16.19
N ASP A 175 11.82 15.44 16.74
CA ASP A 175 11.87 15.80 18.16
C ASP A 175 11.39 14.65 19.07
N ASN A 176 10.40 13.88 18.65
CA ASN A 176 9.69 12.87 19.46
C ASN A 176 9.81 11.44 18.88
N TRP A 177 11.01 11.01 18.50
CA TRP A 177 11.23 9.67 17.95
C TRP A 177 10.77 8.53 18.87
N ASN A 178 10.97 8.65 20.19
CA ASN A 178 10.52 7.62 21.14
C ASN A 178 8.99 7.50 21.12
N ASN A 179 8.29 8.63 21.21
CA ASN A 179 6.83 8.64 21.15
C ASN A 179 6.32 8.06 19.83
N PHE A 180 6.93 8.46 18.71
CA PHE A 180 6.57 7.91 17.39
C PHE A 180 6.73 6.39 17.34
N ALA A 181 7.86 5.87 17.82
CA ALA A 181 8.13 4.44 17.86
C ALA A 181 7.10 3.69 18.73
N GLU A 182 6.74 4.23 19.91
CA GLU A 182 5.73 3.65 20.80
C GLU A 182 4.34 3.65 20.15
N LEU A 183 3.97 4.72 19.43
CA LEU A 183 2.70 4.81 18.71
C LEU A 183 2.62 3.77 17.58
N VAL A 184 3.68 3.63 16.78
CA VAL A 184 3.72 2.61 15.71
C VAL A 184 3.65 1.21 16.30
N GLN A 185 4.42 0.93 17.34
CA GLN A 185 4.39 -0.38 18.02
C GLN A 185 2.99 -0.69 18.60
N ALA A 186 2.31 0.32 19.13
CA ALA A 186 0.93 0.17 19.63
C ALA A 186 -0.05 -0.19 18.50
N GLY A 187 0.07 0.44 17.33
CA GLY A 187 -0.71 0.10 16.14
C GLY A 187 -0.51 -1.35 15.72
N ILE A 188 0.76 -1.79 15.59
CA ILE A 188 1.11 -3.18 15.27
C ILE A 188 0.54 -4.15 16.30
N ASN A 189 0.71 -3.85 17.58
CA ASN A 189 0.20 -4.69 18.66
C ASN A 189 -1.34 -4.78 18.64
N GLY A 190 -2.02 -3.68 18.32
CA GLY A 190 -3.47 -3.64 18.15
C GLY A 190 -3.94 -4.52 16.98
N VAL A 191 -3.29 -4.41 15.82
CA VAL A 191 -3.54 -5.28 14.67
C VAL A 191 -3.38 -6.75 15.07
N ASN A 192 -2.26 -7.12 15.67
CA ASN A 192 -1.97 -8.49 16.10
C ASN A 192 -3.02 -9.00 17.10
N ALA A 193 -3.45 -8.17 18.05
CA ALA A 193 -4.46 -8.53 19.05
C ALA A 193 -5.89 -8.64 18.48
N GLY A 194 -6.15 -8.01 17.33
CA GLY A 194 -7.42 -8.12 16.60
C GLY A 194 -7.53 -9.36 15.71
N CYS A 195 -6.40 -9.94 15.30
CA CYS A 195 -6.32 -11.13 14.46
C CYS A 195 -6.63 -12.41 15.25
N ASP A 196 -6.98 -13.48 14.52
CA ASP A 196 -6.74 -14.82 15.02
C ASP A 196 -5.29 -15.25 14.69
N THR A 197 -4.80 -16.28 15.37
CA THR A 197 -3.40 -16.69 15.28
C THR A 197 -2.97 -17.22 13.91
N LEU A 198 -3.90 -17.46 12.99
CA LEU A 198 -3.65 -18.10 11.69
C LEU A 198 -3.63 -17.10 10.52
N ASN A 199 -4.22 -15.91 10.68
CA ASN A 199 -4.48 -14.95 9.60
C ASN A 199 -3.99 -13.54 9.95
N ARG A 200 -2.74 -13.40 10.40
CA ARG A 200 -2.11 -12.09 10.61
C ARG A 200 -1.84 -11.42 9.25
N PRO A 201 -2.30 -10.20 9.03
CA PRO A 201 -1.90 -9.42 7.87
C PRO A 201 -0.41 -9.03 7.95
N ASP A 202 0.23 -8.88 6.80
CA ASP A 202 1.57 -8.30 6.74
C ASP A 202 1.53 -6.83 7.19
N ILE A 203 2.61 -6.36 7.81
CA ILE A 203 2.72 -4.97 8.31
C ILE A 203 3.62 -4.17 7.38
N MET A 204 3.13 -3.02 6.93
CA MET A 204 3.87 -2.05 6.12
C MET A 204 4.15 -0.77 6.89
N ILE A 205 5.37 -0.24 6.73
CA ILE A 205 5.73 1.13 7.11
C ILE A 205 5.91 1.95 5.84
N HIS A 206 5.17 3.04 5.72
CA HIS A 206 5.07 3.87 4.51
C HIS A 206 5.64 5.26 4.70
N ILE A 207 6.57 5.66 3.81
CA ILE A 207 7.10 7.03 3.70
C ILE A 207 7.05 7.53 2.26
N ASP A 208 7.11 8.84 2.07
CA ASP A 208 6.98 9.54 0.78
C ASP A 208 8.34 9.92 0.16
N GLN A 209 9.30 9.02 0.12
CA GLN A 209 10.68 9.35 -0.28
C GLN A 209 11.20 8.47 -1.42
N GLY A 210 10.34 8.08 -2.38
CA GLY A 210 10.65 7.09 -3.42
C GLY A 210 11.95 7.32 -4.17
N GLY A 211 12.28 8.54 -4.56
CA GLY A 211 13.55 8.88 -5.20
C GLY A 211 14.58 9.54 -4.28
N ASN A 212 14.35 9.61 -2.96
CA ASN A 212 15.27 10.28 -2.04
C ASN A 212 15.98 9.30 -1.09
N LYS A 213 17.06 8.72 -1.57
CA LYS A 213 17.89 7.75 -0.81
C LYS A 213 18.35 8.27 0.56
N ASN A 214 18.73 9.54 0.65
CA ASN A 214 19.25 10.10 1.91
C ASN A 214 18.16 10.24 2.97
N ARG A 215 16.97 10.68 2.57
CA ARG A 215 15.81 10.78 3.48
C ARG A 215 15.30 9.38 3.86
N THR A 216 15.27 8.44 2.91
CA THR A 216 14.93 7.04 3.15
C THR A 216 15.89 6.42 4.17
N ARG A 217 17.21 6.62 3.99
CA ARG A 217 18.23 6.16 4.93
C ARG A 217 18.05 6.78 6.32
N TYR A 218 17.91 8.10 6.39
CA TYR A 218 17.70 8.81 7.65
C TYR A 218 16.54 8.23 8.45
N PHE A 219 15.41 7.97 7.79
CA PHE A 219 14.23 7.43 8.46
C PHE A 219 14.43 5.98 8.89
N PHE A 220 14.74 5.07 7.96
CA PHE A 220 14.79 3.64 8.26
C PHE A 220 15.97 3.23 9.13
N ASP A 221 17.15 3.88 9.03
CA ASP A 221 18.25 3.61 9.96
C ASP A 221 17.84 3.93 11.39
N LYS A 222 17.19 5.08 11.61
CA LYS A 222 16.71 5.47 12.93
C LYS A 222 15.54 4.60 13.39
N PHE A 223 14.53 4.37 12.53
CA PHE A 223 13.37 3.55 12.85
C PHE A 223 13.77 2.11 13.23
N ASN A 224 14.63 1.49 12.45
CA ASN A 224 15.12 0.12 12.71
C ASN A 224 15.91 0.02 14.03
N SER A 225 16.51 1.12 14.51
CA SER A 225 17.21 1.12 15.80
C SER A 225 16.29 0.91 17.01
N TYR A 226 14.96 1.06 16.83
CA TYR A 226 13.97 0.75 17.88
C TYR A 226 13.58 -0.73 17.94
N GLY A 227 14.03 -1.56 16.98
CA GLY A 227 13.76 -3.00 16.96
C GLY A 227 12.28 -3.35 16.70
N ILE A 228 11.51 -2.44 16.10
CA ILE A 228 10.12 -2.67 15.72
C ILE A 228 10.11 -3.58 14.49
N ASP A 229 9.38 -4.69 14.59
CA ASP A 229 9.25 -5.63 13.47
C ASP A 229 8.12 -5.21 12.52
N TYR A 230 8.41 -5.26 11.22
CA TYR A 230 7.48 -5.00 10.11
C TYR A 230 7.89 -5.84 8.90
N ASP A 231 6.98 -6.05 7.98
CA ASP A 231 7.18 -6.99 6.86
C ASP A 231 7.58 -6.27 5.57
N TYR A 232 7.02 -5.09 5.27
CA TYR A 232 7.19 -4.36 4.02
C TYR A 232 7.60 -2.92 4.20
N ILE A 233 8.41 -2.41 3.26
CA ILE A 233 8.64 -0.98 3.06
C ILE A 233 7.66 -0.48 2.01
N GLY A 234 6.86 0.54 2.37
CA GLY A 234 6.02 1.30 1.45
C GLY A 234 6.69 2.62 1.06
N GLN A 235 6.59 2.99 -0.22
CA GLN A 235 7.09 4.27 -0.73
C GLN A 235 6.05 4.95 -1.60
N SER A 236 5.90 6.27 -1.48
CA SER A 236 5.26 7.11 -2.51
C SER A 236 6.29 7.55 -3.52
N TYR A 237 5.95 7.51 -4.81
CA TYR A 237 6.75 8.07 -5.87
C TYR A 237 5.92 8.91 -6.83
N TYR A 238 6.16 10.20 -6.79
CA TYR A 238 5.61 11.21 -7.69
C TYR A 238 6.77 12.00 -8.30
N PRO A 239 7.00 11.96 -9.62
CA PRO A 239 8.21 12.54 -10.21
C PRO A 239 8.34 14.05 -9.99
N TRP A 240 7.23 14.73 -9.74
CA TRP A 240 7.21 16.17 -9.48
C TRP A 240 7.87 16.57 -8.15
N TRP A 241 8.01 15.63 -7.19
CA TRP A 241 8.52 15.90 -5.84
C TRP A 241 9.65 14.95 -5.42
N HIS A 242 9.68 13.74 -5.98
CA HIS A 242 10.55 12.68 -5.50
C HIS A 242 11.73 12.35 -6.41
N GLY A 243 12.04 13.24 -7.40
CA GLY A 243 13.16 13.05 -8.29
C GLY A 243 12.86 12.22 -9.54
N SER A 244 13.92 11.88 -10.27
CA SER A 244 13.83 11.14 -11.53
C SER A 244 13.59 9.64 -11.33
N LEU A 245 13.31 8.93 -12.44
CA LEU A 245 13.26 7.45 -12.45
C LEU A 245 14.62 6.83 -12.09
N LEU A 246 15.73 7.51 -12.37
CA LEU A 246 17.06 7.05 -11.94
C LEU A 246 17.21 7.15 -10.43
N ASP A 247 16.77 8.26 -9.82
CA ASP A 247 16.77 8.42 -8.36
C ASP A 247 15.89 7.36 -7.69
N LEU A 248 14.71 7.07 -8.25
CA LEU A 248 13.85 5.97 -7.79
C LEU A 248 14.60 4.64 -7.82
N ARG A 249 15.22 4.31 -8.96
CA ARG A 249 15.97 3.05 -9.12
C ARG A 249 17.09 2.93 -8.10
N GLU A 250 17.89 3.98 -7.90
CA GLU A 250 18.98 3.98 -6.93
C GLU A 250 18.47 3.78 -5.50
N ASN A 251 17.35 4.40 -5.15
CA ASN A 251 16.74 4.22 -3.83
C ASN A 251 16.16 2.82 -3.64
N MET A 252 15.51 2.25 -4.65
CA MET A 252 15.01 0.86 -4.62
C MET A 252 16.16 -0.14 -4.40
N ILE A 253 17.26 0.01 -5.15
CA ILE A 253 18.46 -0.82 -4.98
C ILE A 253 19.01 -0.67 -3.57
N PHE A 254 19.18 0.57 -3.10
CA PHE A 254 19.68 0.86 -1.75
C PHE A 254 18.83 0.18 -0.67
N MET A 255 17.50 0.30 -0.72
CA MET A 255 16.60 -0.32 0.26
C MET A 255 16.70 -1.85 0.24
N ALA A 256 16.71 -2.45 -0.95
CA ALA A 256 16.80 -3.90 -1.13
C ALA A 256 18.10 -4.48 -0.56
N GLU A 257 19.22 -3.82 -0.82
CA GLU A 257 20.54 -4.26 -0.34
C GLU A 257 20.74 -4.03 1.15
N THR A 258 20.22 -2.91 1.69
CA THR A 258 20.45 -2.49 3.06
C THR A 258 19.47 -3.13 4.03
N TYR A 259 18.17 -3.02 3.75
CA TYR A 259 17.12 -3.45 4.69
C TYR A 259 16.61 -4.86 4.42
N LYS A 260 16.82 -5.39 3.21
CA LYS A 260 16.48 -6.77 2.82
C LYS A 260 15.01 -7.13 3.08
N LYS A 261 14.14 -6.13 2.95
CA LYS A 261 12.69 -6.28 3.06
C LYS A 261 12.04 -6.07 1.69
N PRO A 262 10.90 -6.71 1.41
CA PRO A 262 10.10 -6.42 0.25
C PRO A 262 9.68 -4.94 0.22
N ILE A 263 9.69 -4.34 -0.98
CA ILE A 263 9.40 -2.93 -1.21
C ILE A 263 8.22 -2.81 -2.16
N ILE A 264 7.21 -2.06 -1.77
CA ILE A 264 6.07 -1.72 -2.62
C ILE A 264 6.06 -0.20 -2.86
N LEU A 265 5.95 0.21 -4.11
CA LEU A 265 5.55 1.58 -4.41
C LEU A 265 4.04 1.68 -4.17
N VAL A 266 3.67 2.03 -2.95
CA VAL A 266 2.28 1.98 -2.47
C VAL A 266 1.45 3.19 -2.91
N GLU A 267 2.12 4.23 -3.42
CA GLU A 267 1.52 5.36 -4.11
C GLU A 267 2.37 5.78 -5.30
N VAL A 268 1.77 5.74 -6.48
CA VAL A 268 2.34 6.26 -7.73
C VAL A 268 1.22 6.94 -8.51
N ALA A 269 1.50 8.09 -9.12
CA ALA A 269 0.58 8.68 -10.08
C ALA A 269 1.30 9.52 -11.13
N TYR A 270 0.64 9.69 -12.26
CA TYR A 270 1.03 10.59 -13.35
C TYR A 270 -0.20 11.16 -14.04
N CYS A 271 -0.07 12.32 -14.67
CA CYS A 271 -1.20 13.02 -15.24
C CYS A 271 -1.47 12.61 -16.69
N SER A 272 -2.72 12.34 -17.02
CA SER A 272 -3.21 12.07 -18.38
C SER A 272 -3.54 13.34 -19.18
N SER A 273 -3.49 14.51 -18.54
CA SER A 273 -3.71 15.81 -19.17
C SER A 273 -2.89 16.89 -18.45
N PRO A 274 -2.56 18.01 -19.11
CA PRO A 274 -1.74 19.06 -18.53
C PRO A 274 -2.32 19.64 -17.24
N THR A 275 -1.47 19.72 -16.22
CA THR A 275 -1.80 20.23 -14.88
C THR A 275 -0.94 21.41 -14.49
N GLU A 276 -1.10 21.91 -13.27
CA GLU A 276 -0.19 22.87 -12.65
C GLU A 276 1.24 22.33 -12.49
N TYR A 277 1.42 21.00 -12.49
CA TYR A 277 2.74 20.34 -12.38
C TYR A 277 3.56 20.39 -13.68
N ARG A 278 2.97 20.76 -14.82
CA ARG A 278 3.64 20.86 -16.13
C ARG A 278 4.92 21.73 -16.13
N LYS A 279 5.08 22.60 -15.13
CA LYS A 279 6.28 23.43 -14.95
C LYS A 279 7.40 22.72 -14.21
N LYS A 280 7.14 21.55 -13.64
CA LYS A 280 8.13 20.73 -12.94
C LYS A 280 8.70 19.70 -13.91
N PRO A 281 9.94 19.25 -13.70
CA PRO A 281 10.48 18.14 -14.49
C PRO A 281 9.57 16.92 -14.42
N ALA A 282 9.25 16.36 -15.57
CA ALA A 282 8.43 15.15 -15.69
C ALA A 282 9.02 14.28 -16.79
N PRO A 283 9.08 12.95 -16.62
CA PRO A 283 9.76 12.06 -17.55
C PRO A 283 9.04 11.91 -18.90
N TYR A 284 7.73 12.15 -18.93
CA TYR A 284 6.86 11.95 -20.10
C TYR A 284 5.93 13.14 -20.31
N PRO A 285 5.32 13.31 -21.52
CA PRO A 285 4.23 14.25 -21.73
C PRO A 285 3.03 13.92 -20.81
N GLU A 286 2.34 14.94 -20.31
CA GLU A 286 1.09 14.80 -19.59
C GLU A 286 -0.05 14.54 -20.59
N THR A 287 -0.13 13.30 -21.05
CA THR A 287 -1.12 12.75 -21.99
C THR A 287 -1.50 11.33 -21.56
N PRO A 288 -2.61 10.75 -22.06
CA PRO A 288 -2.95 9.36 -21.78
C PRO A 288 -1.83 8.35 -22.12
N GLU A 289 -1.10 8.58 -23.22
CA GLU A 289 0.04 7.75 -23.63
C GLU A 289 1.23 7.94 -22.70
N GLY A 290 1.54 9.18 -22.33
CA GLY A 290 2.64 9.48 -21.41
C GLY A 290 2.37 8.95 -19.99
N GLN A 291 1.11 8.96 -19.54
CA GLN A 291 0.68 8.32 -18.30
C GLN A 291 0.92 6.80 -18.34
N ARG A 292 0.57 6.15 -19.45
CA ARG A 292 0.82 4.72 -19.66
C ARG A 292 2.30 4.39 -19.69
N GLU A 293 3.10 5.16 -20.43
CA GLU A 293 4.55 4.98 -20.51
C GLU A 293 5.22 5.15 -19.16
N PHE A 294 4.80 6.16 -18.39
CA PHE A 294 5.29 6.38 -17.03
C PHE A 294 5.06 5.16 -16.13
N LEU A 295 3.83 4.62 -16.09
CA LEU A 295 3.53 3.46 -15.25
C LEU A 295 4.34 2.23 -15.67
N ASP A 296 4.51 2.00 -16.98
CA ASP A 296 5.31 0.89 -17.49
C ASP A 296 6.78 0.99 -17.08
N GLU A 297 7.38 2.19 -17.18
CA GLU A 297 8.77 2.38 -16.77
C GLU A 297 8.96 2.30 -15.25
N VAL A 298 8.05 2.85 -14.45
CA VAL A 298 8.08 2.67 -13.00
C VAL A 298 7.98 1.17 -12.64
N ASN A 299 7.09 0.43 -13.30
CA ASN A 299 6.96 -1.01 -13.08
C ASN A 299 8.26 -1.76 -13.41
N LYS A 300 8.95 -1.40 -14.49
CA LYS A 300 10.27 -1.98 -14.83
C LYS A 300 11.33 -1.69 -13.75
N VAL A 301 11.30 -0.49 -13.17
CA VAL A 301 12.19 -0.17 -12.03
C VAL A 301 11.91 -1.10 -10.85
N VAL A 302 10.63 -1.28 -10.48
CA VAL A 302 10.25 -2.17 -9.37
C VAL A 302 10.67 -3.62 -9.66
N LEU A 303 10.35 -4.15 -10.84
CA LEU A 303 10.70 -5.52 -11.24
C LEU A 303 12.22 -5.77 -11.31
N SER A 304 13.02 -4.73 -11.58
CA SER A 304 14.49 -4.82 -11.63
C SER A 304 15.17 -4.67 -10.27
N THR A 305 14.40 -4.52 -9.18
CA THR A 305 14.94 -4.40 -7.82
C THR A 305 15.67 -5.68 -7.42
N PRO A 306 16.91 -5.60 -6.86
CA PRO A 306 17.70 -6.77 -6.52
C PRO A 306 16.99 -7.76 -5.58
N ASN A 307 17.37 -9.02 -5.66
CA ASN A 307 16.89 -10.12 -4.81
C ASN A 307 15.38 -10.35 -4.88
N ASN A 308 14.71 -9.92 -5.96
CA ASN A 308 13.26 -9.95 -6.13
C ASN A 308 12.50 -9.21 -5.00
N LEU A 309 13.12 -8.17 -4.43
CA LEU A 309 12.53 -7.40 -3.34
C LEU A 309 11.62 -6.26 -3.84
N GLY A 310 11.53 -6.00 -5.13
CA GLY A 310 10.47 -5.17 -5.70
C GLY A 310 9.17 -5.96 -5.72
N ALA A 311 8.28 -5.70 -4.76
CA ALA A 311 7.15 -6.57 -4.45
C ALA A 311 5.82 -6.10 -5.05
N GLY A 312 5.77 -4.90 -5.61
CA GLY A 312 4.55 -4.41 -6.23
C GLY A 312 4.48 -2.89 -6.41
N ILE A 313 3.37 -2.49 -7.00
CA ILE A 313 3.05 -1.09 -7.30
C ILE A 313 1.55 -0.86 -7.12
N PHE A 314 1.17 0.28 -6.53
CA PHE A 314 -0.21 0.74 -6.41
C PHE A 314 -0.33 2.12 -7.05
N TRP A 315 -1.29 2.25 -7.97
CA TRP A 315 -1.64 3.57 -8.49
C TRP A 315 -2.55 4.30 -7.51
N TRP A 316 -2.27 5.58 -7.28
CA TRP A 316 -3.04 6.39 -6.36
C TRP A 316 -4.23 7.07 -7.04
N GLU A 317 -5.44 6.76 -6.58
CA GLU A 317 -6.74 7.33 -6.98
C GLU A 317 -7.04 7.30 -8.49
N PRO A 318 -7.01 6.11 -9.14
CA PRO A 318 -7.30 6.01 -10.57
C PRO A 318 -8.80 6.05 -10.90
N ALA A 319 -9.69 6.06 -9.90
CA ALA A 319 -11.14 5.95 -10.06
C ALA A 319 -11.89 6.99 -9.21
N THR A 320 -11.47 8.25 -9.28
CA THR A 320 -12.10 9.35 -8.57
C THR A 320 -12.73 10.34 -9.53
N THR A 321 -13.89 10.87 -9.18
CA THR A 321 -14.57 11.96 -9.89
C THR A 321 -14.40 13.30 -9.19
N SER A 322 -13.61 13.37 -8.11
CA SER A 322 -13.37 14.60 -7.40
C SER A 322 -12.34 15.44 -8.12
N GLY A 323 -12.74 16.59 -8.66
CA GLY A 323 -11.99 17.46 -9.56
C GLY A 323 -10.63 17.99 -9.08
N GLY A 324 -10.17 17.69 -7.86
CA GLY A 324 -8.85 18.07 -7.36
C GLY A 324 -7.74 17.06 -7.68
N ILE A 325 -8.09 15.86 -8.14
CA ILE A 325 -7.16 14.76 -8.42
C ILE A 325 -7.24 14.32 -9.88
N GLY A 326 -8.22 14.84 -10.61
CA GLY A 326 -8.82 14.37 -11.86
C GLY A 326 -7.90 14.04 -13.01
N SER A 327 -6.68 14.54 -13.11
CA SER A 327 -5.80 14.18 -14.23
C SER A 327 -4.97 12.91 -13.96
N ARG A 328 -5.11 12.29 -12.80
CA ARG A 328 -4.45 11.03 -12.43
C ARG A 328 -5.32 9.82 -12.66
N ASP A 329 -6.60 10.07 -13.02
CA ASP A 329 -7.60 9.04 -13.27
C ASP A 329 -7.21 8.12 -14.43
N PHE A 330 -7.73 6.90 -14.39
CA PHE A 330 -7.67 5.95 -15.49
C PHE A 330 -8.88 6.05 -16.42
N PHE A 331 -9.69 7.07 -16.22
CA PHE A 331 -10.94 7.27 -16.97
C PHE A 331 -11.02 8.70 -17.50
N ASP A 332 -11.55 8.85 -18.71
CA ASP A 332 -11.87 10.15 -19.29
C ASP A 332 -13.14 10.77 -18.65
N GLU A 333 -13.45 12.01 -19.04
CA GLU A 333 -14.64 12.72 -18.54
C GLU A 333 -15.97 12.01 -18.83
N LYS A 334 -15.99 11.06 -19.79
CA LYS A 334 -17.16 10.25 -20.16
C LYS A 334 -17.20 8.90 -19.46
N GLY A 335 -16.20 8.63 -18.63
CA GLY A 335 -16.04 7.39 -17.90
C GLY A 335 -15.36 6.26 -18.68
N ASN A 336 -14.86 6.50 -19.90
CA ASN A 336 -14.15 5.46 -20.63
C ASN A 336 -12.72 5.31 -20.11
N VAL A 337 -12.29 4.05 -20.00
CA VAL A 337 -10.94 3.71 -19.53
C VAL A 337 -9.88 4.24 -20.49
N LEU A 338 -8.80 4.76 -19.92
CA LEU A 338 -7.62 5.28 -20.64
C LEU A 338 -6.59 4.15 -20.89
N PRO A 339 -5.65 4.32 -21.84
CA PRO A 339 -4.65 3.31 -22.21
C PRO A 339 -3.79 2.80 -21.06
N VAL A 340 -3.63 3.55 -19.98
CA VAL A 340 -2.83 3.20 -18.81
C VAL A 340 -3.29 1.90 -18.14
N ILE A 341 -4.58 1.57 -18.22
CA ILE A 341 -5.14 0.34 -17.63
C ILE A 341 -4.47 -0.93 -18.18
N THR A 342 -4.03 -0.90 -19.44
CA THR A 342 -3.48 -2.07 -20.16
C THR A 342 -2.02 -2.37 -19.84
N VAL A 343 -1.37 -1.57 -19.00
CA VAL A 343 0.08 -1.73 -18.70
C VAL A 343 0.38 -3.12 -18.18
N PHE A 344 -0.49 -3.67 -17.35
CA PHE A 344 -0.25 -4.97 -16.72
C PHE A 344 -0.72 -6.18 -17.52
N ASP A 345 -1.48 -5.99 -18.60
CA ASP A 345 -1.94 -7.11 -19.47
C ASP A 345 -0.78 -7.98 -19.97
N LYS A 346 0.38 -7.37 -20.23
CA LYS A 346 1.57 -8.09 -20.69
C LYS A 346 2.35 -8.82 -19.59
N TYR A 347 2.07 -8.52 -18.32
CA TYR A 347 2.72 -9.13 -17.15
C TYR A 347 1.86 -10.20 -16.49
N THR A 348 0.56 -10.22 -16.76
CA THR A 348 -0.37 -11.24 -16.27
C THR A 348 -0.46 -12.38 -17.26
N ARG A 349 -0.36 -13.61 -16.78
CA ARG A 349 -0.61 -14.80 -17.62
C ARG A 349 -2.10 -15.11 -17.53
N HIS A 350 -2.74 -15.07 -18.67
CA HIS A 350 -4.12 -15.54 -18.83
C HIS A 350 -4.15 -17.06 -18.89
#